data_c3880b1179a7ee2a83ab580fb10ac5c7
#
_entry.id   c3880b1179a7ee2a83ab580fb10ac5c7
#
_cell.length_a   1.000
_cell.length_b   1.000
_cell.length_c   1.000
_cell.angle_alpha   90.00
_cell.angle_beta   90.00
_cell.angle_gamma   90.00
#
_symmetry.space_group_name_H-M   'P 1'
#
loop_
_entity.id
_entity.type
_entity.pdbx_description
1 polymer ?
#
loop_
_entity_poly.entity_id
_entity_poly.type
_entity_poly.pdbx_seq_one_letter_code
_entity_poly.pdbx_strand_id
1 'polypeptide(L)'
;MIFDEGTAKNYDEWLKTSQGRYIDKREKALILDLIAPRRGEKLLDVGCGTGEHLLLFKDRGCNVTGLEPSVPMLAIARQKLGGNAELYPGRAEELPFPDNEFDIVSLITTLEFTDDPAKAIGEAIRVSRGRVFLGVLNSCSFKAIQRRFGELFRPSLYRKARFSHIYGLTGMVRQFLPDARIQWGSVIFLPAGWYGFAVGLEETIPVMKNPFGAFLG
;
A
#
# COMPACT_ATOMS: atom_id res chain seq x y z
N MET A 1 14.86 9.11 10.11
CA MET A 1 13.68 8.25 9.95
C MET A 1 12.52 9.14 9.52
N ILE A 2 11.76 8.80 8.48
CA ILE A 2 10.72 9.68 7.92
C ILE A 2 9.45 9.63 8.77
N PHE A 3 9.16 8.47 9.38
CA PHE A 3 7.95 8.23 10.17
C PHE A 3 8.30 8.16 11.67
N ASP A 4 8.09 9.29 12.35
CA ASP A 4 8.20 9.43 13.80
C ASP A 4 6.88 9.10 14.51
N GLU A 5 6.87 9.16 15.84
CA GLU A 5 5.68 8.86 16.65
C GLU A 5 4.51 9.82 16.36
N GLY A 6 4.80 11.09 16.12
CA GLY A 6 3.78 12.09 15.79
C GLY A 6 3.13 11.79 14.45
N THR A 7 3.92 11.40 13.45
CA THR A 7 3.42 11.00 12.13
C THR A 7 2.55 9.75 12.20
N ALA A 8 2.96 8.75 12.99
CA ALA A 8 2.21 7.52 13.15
C ALA A 8 0.82 7.75 13.79
N LYS A 9 0.76 8.57 14.85
CA LYS A 9 -0.51 8.96 15.49
C LYS A 9 -1.41 9.76 14.56
N ASN A 10 -0.85 10.73 13.83
CA ASN A 10 -1.60 11.57 12.91
C ASN A 10 -2.21 10.75 11.76
N TYR A 11 -1.51 9.71 11.29
CA TYR A 11 -2.03 8.82 10.26
C TYR A 11 -3.30 8.10 10.73
N ASP A 12 -3.28 7.52 11.92
CA ASP A 12 -4.44 6.84 12.50
C ASP A 12 -5.62 7.78 12.77
N GLU A 13 -5.35 9.02 13.23
CA GLU A 13 -6.40 10.01 13.41
C GLU A 13 -7.02 10.45 12.07
N TRP A 14 -6.19 10.58 11.03
CA TRP A 14 -6.70 10.89 9.70
C TRP A 14 -7.64 9.80 9.17
N LEU A 15 -7.32 8.53 9.37
CA LEU A 15 -8.20 7.43 8.98
C LEU A 15 -9.59 7.48 9.64
N LYS A 16 -9.72 8.14 10.79
CA LYS A 16 -11.00 8.35 11.48
C LYS A 16 -11.86 9.47 10.88
N THR A 17 -11.28 10.34 10.04
CA THR A 17 -12.06 11.39 9.34
C THR A 17 -12.97 10.78 8.28
N SER A 18 -14.04 11.50 7.89
CA SER A 18 -14.93 11.02 6.82
C SER A 18 -14.20 10.81 5.50
N GLN A 19 -13.25 11.69 5.20
CA GLN A 19 -12.41 11.62 4.02
C GLN A 19 -11.45 10.44 4.07
N GLY A 20 -10.76 10.25 5.19
CA GLY A 20 -9.83 9.13 5.39
C GLY A 20 -10.54 7.80 5.26
N ARG A 21 -11.69 7.63 5.91
CA ARG A 21 -12.52 6.41 5.79
C ARG A 21 -12.96 6.12 4.36
N TYR A 22 -13.35 7.16 3.61
CA TYR A 22 -13.74 6.96 2.21
C TYR A 22 -12.57 6.46 1.37
N ILE A 23 -11.41 7.11 1.49
CA ILE A 23 -10.20 6.75 0.75
C ILE A 23 -9.78 5.33 1.09
N ASP A 24 -9.64 5.03 2.38
CA ASP A 24 -9.27 3.71 2.89
C ASP A 24 -10.22 2.61 2.38
N LYS A 25 -11.53 2.87 2.39
CA LYS A 25 -12.53 1.94 1.84
C LYS A 25 -12.31 1.66 0.36
N ARG A 26 -12.01 2.69 -0.46
CA ARG A 26 -11.81 2.53 -1.91
C ARG A 26 -10.50 1.80 -2.22
N GLU A 27 -9.43 2.14 -1.50
CA GLU A 27 -8.14 1.46 -1.63
C GLU A 27 -8.25 0.00 -1.22
N LYS A 28 -8.84 -0.30 -0.06
CA LYS A 28 -9.07 -1.67 0.42
C LYS A 28 -9.92 -2.49 -0.54
N ALA A 29 -10.93 -1.90 -1.16
CA ALA A 29 -11.75 -2.59 -2.17
C ALA A 29 -10.91 -3.00 -3.39
N LEU A 30 -10.11 -2.08 -3.96
CA LEU A 30 -9.20 -2.38 -5.07
C LEU A 30 -8.16 -3.46 -4.70
N ILE A 31 -7.56 -3.35 -3.52
CA ILE A 31 -6.59 -4.32 -3.01
C ILE A 31 -7.21 -5.71 -2.97
N LEU A 32 -8.40 -5.85 -2.40
CA LEU A 32 -9.09 -7.13 -2.28
C LEU A 32 -9.51 -7.70 -3.64
N ASP A 33 -9.95 -6.87 -4.57
CA ASP A 33 -10.33 -7.30 -5.93
C ASP A 33 -9.13 -7.84 -6.71
N LEU A 34 -7.97 -7.19 -6.59
CA LEU A 34 -6.76 -7.59 -7.31
C LEU A 34 -6.03 -8.76 -6.66
N ILE A 35 -5.90 -8.75 -5.34
CA ILE A 35 -5.21 -9.81 -4.59
C ILE A 35 -6.09 -11.06 -4.49
N ALA A 36 -7.40 -10.92 -4.26
CA ALA A 36 -8.35 -12.00 -3.98
C ALA A 36 -7.79 -12.99 -2.92
N PRO A 37 -7.50 -12.54 -1.68
CA PRO A 37 -6.85 -13.36 -0.67
C PRO A 37 -7.77 -14.49 -0.20
N ARG A 38 -7.19 -15.66 0.08
CA ARG A 38 -7.92 -16.84 0.54
C ARG A 38 -7.57 -17.16 1.98
N ARG A 39 -8.53 -17.74 2.69
CA ARG A 39 -8.31 -18.19 4.07
C ARG A 39 -7.14 -19.19 4.16
N GLY A 40 -6.26 -18.97 5.13
CA GLY A 40 -5.09 -19.79 5.39
C GLY A 40 -3.84 -19.44 4.58
N GLU A 41 -3.94 -18.54 3.57
CA GLU A 41 -2.75 -18.09 2.85
C GLU A 41 -1.81 -17.29 3.75
N LYS A 42 -0.51 -17.53 3.59
CA LYS A 42 0.55 -16.73 4.22
C LYS A 42 0.73 -15.43 3.44
N LEU A 43 0.58 -14.30 4.12
CA LEU A 43 0.70 -12.99 3.51
C LEU A 43 1.76 -12.15 4.24
N LEU A 44 2.69 -11.57 3.47
CA LEU A 44 3.64 -10.57 3.94
C LEU A 44 3.22 -9.18 3.43
N ASP A 45 3.07 -8.23 4.36
CA ASP A 45 2.91 -6.81 4.04
C ASP A 45 4.20 -6.06 4.33
N VAL A 46 4.88 -5.61 3.29
CA VAL A 46 6.17 -4.91 3.34
C VAL A 46 5.92 -3.41 3.43
N GLY A 47 6.42 -2.78 4.49
CA GLY A 47 6.07 -1.40 4.85
C GLY A 47 4.69 -1.32 5.49
N CYS A 48 4.38 -2.26 6.39
CA CYS A 48 3.04 -2.42 6.96
C CYS A 48 2.56 -1.23 7.83
N GLY A 49 3.42 -0.28 8.13
CA GLY A 49 3.10 0.91 8.92
C GLY A 49 2.45 0.58 10.26
N THR A 50 1.29 1.17 10.52
CA THR A 50 0.49 0.94 11.74
C THR A 50 -0.41 -0.31 11.66
N GLY A 51 -0.29 -1.14 10.63
CA GLY A 51 -0.94 -2.44 10.51
C GLY A 51 -2.38 -2.44 9.97
N GLU A 52 -2.84 -1.38 9.33
CA GLU A 52 -4.22 -1.28 8.80
C GLU A 52 -4.53 -2.33 7.71
N HIS A 53 -3.58 -2.58 6.81
CA HIS A 53 -3.75 -3.60 5.77
C HIS A 53 -3.57 -5.01 6.34
N LEU A 54 -2.73 -5.19 7.35
CA LEU A 54 -2.62 -6.49 8.05
C LEU A 54 -3.96 -6.88 8.71
N LEU A 55 -4.68 -5.92 9.32
CA LEU A 55 -6.03 -6.17 9.83
C LEU A 55 -6.99 -6.60 8.72
N LEU A 56 -6.98 -5.90 7.57
CA LEU A 56 -7.80 -6.24 6.42
C LEU A 56 -7.59 -7.69 5.96
N PHE A 57 -6.35 -8.12 5.83
CA PHE A 57 -6.01 -9.48 5.37
C PHE A 57 -6.29 -10.54 6.44
N LYS A 58 -6.06 -10.20 7.70
CA LYS A 58 -6.42 -11.07 8.84
C LYS A 58 -7.91 -11.33 8.89
N ASP A 59 -8.75 -10.31 8.68
CA ASP A 59 -10.21 -10.44 8.63
C ASP A 59 -10.69 -11.34 7.47
N ARG A 60 -9.85 -11.52 6.44
CA ARG A 60 -10.06 -12.48 5.35
C ARG A 60 -9.51 -13.88 5.68
N GLY A 61 -8.95 -14.07 6.87
CA GLY A 61 -8.45 -15.35 7.38
C GLY A 61 -7.04 -15.70 6.89
N CYS A 62 -6.26 -14.74 6.41
CA CYS A 62 -4.84 -14.93 6.10
C CYS A 62 -4.00 -15.03 7.37
N ASN A 63 -2.89 -15.77 7.27
CA ASN A 63 -1.80 -15.73 8.25
C ASN A 63 -0.89 -14.55 7.88
N VAL A 64 -0.92 -13.48 8.67
CA VAL A 64 -0.31 -12.21 8.30
C VAL A 64 1.03 -11.99 8.98
N THR A 65 2.00 -11.55 8.20
CA THR A 65 3.33 -11.09 8.63
C THR A 65 3.52 -9.66 8.14
N GLY A 66 4.06 -8.79 8.97
CA GLY A 66 4.37 -7.40 8.63
C GLY A 66 5.87 -7.11 8.78
N LEU A 67 6.40 -6.29 7.86
CA LEU A 67 7.75 -5.77 7.96
C LEU A 67 7.70 -4.24 7.82
N GLU A 68 8.35 -3.51 8.75
CA GLU A 68 8.31 -2.05 8.80
C GLU A 68 9.61 -1.50 9.43
N PRO A 69 10.31 -0.53 8.82
CA PRO A 69 11.52 0.03 9.38
C PRO A 69 11.27 0.99 10.55
N SER A 70 10.07 1.57 10.69
CA SER A 70 9.74 2.51 11.77
C SER A 70 9.32 1.79 13.04
N VAL A 71 10.17 1.84 14.08
CA VAL A 71 9.86 1.26 15.40
C VAL A 71 8.57 1.86 16.01
N PRO A 72 8.31 3.18 15.94
CA PRO A 72 7.04 3.74 16.42
C PRO A 72 5.80 3.18 15.69
N MET A 73 5.87 2.99 14.37
CA MET A 73 4.77 2.39 13.61
C MET A 73 4.54 0.93 13.98
N LEU A 74 5.62 0.14 14.10
CA LEU A 74 5.53 -1.25 14.56
C LEU A 74 4.93 -1.38 15.96
N ALA A 75 5.22 -0.44 16.87
CA ALA A 75 4.64 -0.45 18.22
C ALA A 75 3.10 -0.31 18.16
N ILE A 76 2.60 0.59 17.30
CA ILE A 76 1.16 0.76 17.06
C ILE A 76 0.57 -0.50 16.40
N ALA A 77 1.24 -1.06 15.39
CA ALA A 77 0.80 -2.28 14.74
C ALA A 77 0.69 -3.46 15.73
N ARG A 78 1.67 -3.63 16.62
CA ARG A 78 1.62 -4.65 17.70
C ARG A 78 0.42 -4.48 18.61
N GLN A 79 0.14 -3.24 19.01
CA GLN A 79 -1.02 -2.94 19.84
C GLN A 79 -2.34 -3.26 19.12
N LYS A 80 -2.48 -2.87 17.85
CA LYS A 80 -3.68 -3.13 17.05
C LYS A 80 -3.93 -4.62 16.80
N LEU A 81 -2.88 -5.36 16.48
CA LEU A 81 -2.99 -6.77 16.08
C LEU A 81 -3.03 -7.74 17.26
N GLY A 82 -2.69 -7.28 18.47
CA GLY A 82 -2.86 -8.05 19.70
C GLY A 82 -2.15 -9.41 19.69
N GLY A 83 -0.95 -9.50 19.12
CA GLY A 83 -0.19 -10.75 19.02
C GLY A 83 -0.64 -11.73 17.92
N ASN A 84 -1.61 -11.35 17.10
CA ASN A 84 -2.14 -12.19 16.02
C ASN A 84 -1.47 -11.95 14.65
N ALA A 85 -0.27 -11.39 14.64
CA ALA A 85 0.57 -11.19 13.46
C ALA A 85 2.05 -11.27 13.88
N GLU A 86 2.87 -11.77 12.99
CA GLU A 86 4.32 -11.67 13.12
C GLU A 86 4.80 -10.33 12.59
N LEU A 87 5.56 -9.56 13.39
CA LEU A 87 6.00 -8.23 13.03
C LEU A 87 7.52 -8.09 13.17
N TYR A 88 8.17 -7.76 12.08
CA TYR A 88 9.61 -7.66 11.94
C TYR A 88 10.06 -6.23 11.64
N PRO A 89 11.08 -5.71 12.30
CA PRO A 89 11.76 -4.51 11.86
C PRO A 89 12.62 -4.84 10.64
N GLY A 90 12.55 -4.02 9.59
CA GLY A 90 13.35 -4.26 8.39
C GLY A 90 13.03 -3.31 7.25
N ARG A 91 13.83 -3.42 6.17
CA ARG A 91 13.71 -2.61 4.96
C ARG A 91 13.24 -3.48 3.81
N ALA A 92 12.47 -2.87 2.90
CA ALA A 92 11.92 -3.55 1.74
C ALA A 92 13.00 -4.09 0.77
N GLU A 93 14.16 -3.45 0.75
CA GLU A 93 15.28 -3.80 -0.11
C GLU A 93 16.10 -5.03 0.36
N GLU A 94 15.80 -5.55 1.57
CA GLU A 94 16.50 -6.70 2.15
C GLU A 94 15.56 -7.43 3.11
N LEU A 95 14.77 -8.37 2.56
CA LEU A 95 13.76 -9.10 3.33
C LEU A 95 14.40 -10.30 4.06
N PRO A 96 14.24 -10.41 5.40
CA PRO A 96 14.85 -11.48 6.21
C PRO A 96 14.06 -12.80 6.12
N PHE A 97 13.57 -13.13 4.92
CA PHE A 97 12.76 -14.32 4.68
C PHE A 97 13.36 -15.17 3.56
N PRO A 98 13.18 -16.49 3.60
CA PRO A 98 13.61 -17.38 2.53
C PRO A 98 12.80 -17.17 1.25
N ASP A 99 13.31 -17.68 0.14
CA ASP A 99 12.64 -17.68 -1.15
C ASP A 99 11.32 -18.45 -1.08
N ASN A 100 10.29 -17.93 -1.75
CA ASN A 100 8.97 -18.59 -1.86
C ASN A 100 8.29 -18.89 -0.53
N GLU A 101 8.49 -18.08 0.50
CA GLU A 101 7.89 -18.28 1.83
C GLU A 101 6.40 -17.93 1.86
N PHE A 102 5.97 -16.90 1.12
CA PHE A 102 4.63 -16.33 1.21
C PHE A 102 3.80 -16.60 -0.04
N ASP A 103 2.49 -16.85 0.12
CA ASP A 103 1.54 -16.98 -0.98
C ASP A 103 1.25 -15.63 -1.63
N ILE A 104 1.30 -14.56 -0.82
CA ILE A 104 1.03 -13.18 -1.20
C ILE A 104 2.08 -12.28 -0.55
N VAL A 105 2.61 -11.35 -1.34
CA VAL A 105 3.46 -10.25 -0.83
C VAL A 105 2.85 -8.94 -1.29
N SER A 106 2.59 -8.01 -0.37
CA SER A 106 2.07 -6.68 -0.66
C SER A 106 3.09 -5.59 -0.30
N LEU A 107 3.18 -4.57 -1.17
CA LEU A 107 3.86 -3.30 -0.93
C LEU A 107 2.83 -2.19 -1.20
N ILE A 108 2.24 -1.64 -0.15
CA ILE A 108 1.14 -0.67 -0.26
C ILE A 108 1.62 0.69 0.24
N THR A 109 1.74 1.66 -0.66
CA THR A 109 2.31 3.00 -0.39
C THR A 109 3.70 2.90 0.29
N THR A 110 4.51 1.97 -0.19
CA THR A 110 5.82 1.64 0.36
C THR A 110 6.94 2.07 -0.58
N LEU A 111 6.77 1.79 -1.89
CA LEU A 111 7.80 2.06 -2.91
C LEU A 111 8.16 3.54 -3.02
N GLU A 112 7.27 4.44 -2.64
CA GLU A 112 7.50 5.88 -2.58
C GLU A 112 8.61 6.28 -1.62
N PHE A 113 8.86 5.45 -0.60
CA PHE A 113 9.76 5.74 0.52
C PHE A 113 10.99 4.83 0.55
N THR A 114 11.12 3.91 -0.39
CA THR A 114 12.31 3.04 -0.53
C THR A 114 13.45 3.79 -1.22
N ASP A 115 14.68 3.44 -0.86
CA ASP A 115 15.87 4.00 -1.53
C ASP A 115 16.03 3.41 -2.94
N ASP A 116 15.74 2.11 -3.09
CA ASP A 116 15.77 1.37 -4.35
C ASP A 116 14.47 0.57 -4.58
N PRO A 117 13.46 1.17 -5.25
CA PRO A 117 12.20 0.49 -5.55
C PRO A 117 12.35 -0.78 -6.38
N ALA A 118 13.31 -0.83 -7.32
CA ALA A 118 13.51 -2.01 -8.13
C ALA A 118 14.02 -3.18 -7.29
N LYS A 119 14.97 -2.93 -6.38
CA LYS A 119 15.46 -3.95 -5.44
C LYS A 119 14.34 -4.42 -4.51
N ALA A 120 13.52 -3.51 -3.99
CA ALA A 120 12.37 -3.87 -3.14
C ALA A 120 11.36 -4.77 -3.88
N ILE A 121 11.08 -4.49 -5.17
CA ILE A 121 10.24 -5.34 -6.01
C ILE A 121 10.90 -6.70 -6.22
N GLY A 122 12.21 -6.75 -6.49
CA GLY A 122 12.96 -8.00 -6.64
C GLY A 122 12.89 -8.88 -5.39
N GLU A 123 13.06 -8.29 -4.20
CA GLU A 123 12.92 -9.00 -2.92
C GLU A 123 11.50 -9.52 -2.70
N ALA A 124 10.48 -8.69 -2.98
CA ALA A 124 9.08 -9.12 -2.89
C ALA A 124 8.78 -10.32 -3.82
N ILE A 125 9.31 -10.30 -5.03
CA ILE A 125 9.20 -11.40 -5.98
C ILE A 125 9.94 -12.64 -5.45
N ARG A 126 11.15 -12.49 -4.91
CA ARG A 126 11.96 -13.59 -4.38
C ARG A 126 11.25 -14.35 -3.26
N VAL A 127 10.67 -13.63 -2.30
CA VAL A 127 10.02 -14.26 -1.14
C VAL A 127 8.58 -14.73 -1.43
N SER A 128 8.01 -14.34 -2.59
CA SER A 128 6.66 -14.74 -3.01
C SER A 128 6.69 -16.02 -3.83
N ARG A 129 5.82 -16.98 -3.52
CA ARG A 129 5.55 -18.14 -4.36
C ARG A 129 4.29 -18.03 -5.22
N GLY A 130 3.56 -16.93 -5.09
CA GLY A 130 2.26 -16.80 -5.74
C GLY A 130 2.01 -15.41 -6.34
N ARG A 131 1.59 -14.47 -5.54
CA ARG A 131 1.13 -13.16 -6.00
C ARG A 131 1.90 -12.04 -5.31
N VAL A 132 2.31 -11.03 -6.10
CA VAL A 132 2.86 -9.77 -5.58
C VAL A 132 1.89 -8.66 -5.91
N PHE A 133 1.52 -7.86 -4.93
CA PHE A 133 0.69 -6.68 -5.09
C PHE A 133 1.51 -5.41 -4.83
N LEU A 134 1.44 -4.48 -5.76
CA LEU A 134 2.09 -3.18 -5.65
C LEU A 134 1.03 -2.09 -5.66
N GLY A 135 0.80 -1.44 -4.52
CA GLY A 135 -0.10 -0.30 -4.37
C GLY A 135 0.69 0.99 -4.28
N VAL A 136 0.52 1.91 -5.22
CA VAL A 136 1.31 3.15 -5.30
C VAL A 136 0.46 4.39 -5.49
N LEU A 137 0.98 5.52 -5.03
CA LEU A 137 0.43 6.82 -5.32
C LEU A 137 0.76 7.20 -6.77
N ASN A 138 -0.29 7.48 -7.55
CA ASN A 138 -0.17 7.71 -8.98
C ASN A 138 0.30 9.14 -9.28
N SER A 139 1.38 9.26 -10.02
CA SER A 139 1.96 10.55 -10.44
C SER A 139 1.01 11.41 -11.29
N CYS A 140 0.12 10.79 -12.07
CA CYS A 140 -0.87 11.49 -12.88
C CYS A 140 -1.93 12.22 -12.03
N SER A 141 -2.10 11.85 -10.78
CA SER A 141 -3.06 12.44 -9.84
C SER A 141 -2.39 13.22 -8.71
N PHE A 142 -1.11 13.50 -8.83
CA PHE A 142 -0.30 14.12 -7.79
C PHE A 142 -0.89 15.42 -7.21
N LYS A 143 -1.42 16.31 -8.04
CA LYS A 143 -2.05 17.56 -7.57
C LYS A 143 -3.29 17.31 -6.69
N ALA A 144 -4.04 16.27 -7.00
CA ALA A 144 -5.19 15.87 -6.19
C ALA A 144 -4.73 15.25 -4.86
N ILE A 145 -3.67 14.43 -4.90
CA ILE A 145 -3.08 13.81 -3.72
C ILE A 145 -2.46 14.87 -2.80
N GLN A 146 -1.69 15.79 -3.32
CA GLN A 146 -1.04 16.85 -2.54
C GLN A 146 -2.07 17.74 -1.80
N ARG A 147 -3.20 18.08 -2.42
CA ARG A 147 -4.31 18.75 -1.75
C ARG A 147 -4.96 17.89 -0.66
N ARG A 148 -4.99 16.59 -0.87
CA ARG A 148 -5.70 15.59 -0.07
C ARG A 148 -4.97 15.23 1.21
N PHE A 149 -3.64 15.11 1.13
CA PHE A 149 -2.75 14.79 2.23
C PHE A 149 -2.00 16.00 2.78
N GLY A 150 -2.13 17.17 2.14
CA GLY A 150 -1.41 18.40 2.52
C GLY A 150 -1.70 18.89 3.95
N GLU A 151 -2.85 18.53 4.50
CA GLU A 151 -3.19 18.81 5.90
C GLU A 151 -2.60 17.79 6.87
N LEU A 152 -2.26 16.58 6.39
CA LEU A 152 -1.82 15.47 7.22
C LEU A 152 -0.29 15.34 7.30
N PHE A 153 0.39 15.60 6.20
CA PHE A 153 1.83 15.43 6.08
C PHE A 153 2.49 16.77 5.83
N ARG A 154 3.50 17.09 6.62
CA ARG A 154 4.31 18.27 6.38
C ARG A 154 4.93 18.19 4.97
N PRO A 155 5.06 19.32 4.24
CA PRO A 155 5.60 19.33 2.86
C PRO A 155 6.94 18.62 2.67
N SER A 156 7.68 18.39 3.78
CA SER A 156 8.98 17.71 3.80
C SER A 156 8.92 16.21 3.53
N LEU A 157 7.80 15.51 3.82
CA LEU A 157 7.68 14.07 3.61
C LEU A 157 7.53 13.73 2.11
N TYR A 158 6.66 14.45 1.41
CA TYR A 158 6.46 14.25 -0.03
C TYR A 158 7.63 14.71 -0.90
N ARG A 159 8.51 15.56 -0.39
CA ARG A 159 9.71 15.99 -1.14
C ARG A 159 10.68 14.85 -1.42
N LYS A 160 10.59 13.74 -0.66
CA LYS A 160 11.39 12.53 -0.85
C LYS A 160 10.59 11.38 -1.47
N ALA A 161 9.26 11.49 -1.55
CA ALA A 161 8.43 10.44 -2.12
C ALA A 161 8.60 10.37 -3.65
N ARG A 162 8.84 9.18 -4.16
CA ARG A 162 8.90 8.90 -5.59
C ARG A 162 7.53 8.45 -6.05
N PHE A 163 6.95 9.18 -6.98
CA PHE A 163 5.65 8.81 -7.56
C PHE A 163 5.86 7.94 -8.79
N SER A 164 5.08 6.88 -8.87
CA SER A 164 5.14 5.95 -9.99
C SER A 164 3.95 6.12 -10.92
N HIS A 165 4.13 5.75 -12.18
CA HIS A 165 3.05 5.56 -13.14
C HIS A 165 3.07 4.12 -13.60
N ILE A 166 1.95 3.64 -14.14
CA ILE A 166 1.76 2.22 -14.49
C ILE A 166 2.88 1.66 -15.38
N TYR A 167 3.33 2.41 -16.39
CA TYR A 167 4.38 1.95 -17.30
C TYR A 167 5.75 1.83 -16.63
N GLY A 168 6.09 2.74 -15.70
CA GLY A 168 7.32 2.64 -14.93
C GLY A 168 7.30 1.44 -13.98
N LEU A 169 6.16 1.24 -13.29
CA LEU A 169 5.99 0.12 -12.36
C LEU A 169 6.05 -1.23 -13.08
N THR A 170 5.30 -1.38 -14.17
CA THR A 170 5.33 -2.61 -14.99
C THR A 170 6.70 -2.85 -15.61
N GLY A 171 7.43 -1.80 -15.99
CA GLY A 171 8.81 -1.89 -16.47
C GLY A 171 9.76 -2.46 -15.42
N MET A 172 9.66 -2.00 -14.16
CA MET A 172 10.47 -2.54 -13.06
C MET A 172 10.13 -4.02 -12.78
N VAL A 173 8.85 -4.39 -12.75
CA VAL A 173 8.44 -5.79 -12.55
C VAL A 173 8.99 -6.70 -13.64
N ARG A 174 8.94 -6.27 -14.90
CA ARG A 174 9.42 -7.07 -16.06
C ARG A 174 10.94 -7.25 -16.11
N GLN A 175 11.71 -6.49 -15.37
CA GLN A 175 13.14 -6.74 -15.21
C GLN A 175 13.41 -8.07 -14.48
N PHE A 176 12.53 -8.48 -13.58
CA PHE A 176 12.64 -9.72 -12.81
C PHE A 176 11.77 -10.84 -13.38
N LEU A 177 10.59 -10.48 -13.91
CA LEU A 177 9.59 -11.40 -14.46
C LEU A 177 9.09 -10.90 -15.82
N PRO A 178 9.81 -11.17 -16.93
CA PRO A 178 9.44 -10.67 -18.26
C PRO A 178 8.03 -11.07 -18.70
N ASP A 179 7.62 -12.29 -18.39
CA ASP A 179 6.35 -12.89 -18.79
C ASP A 179 5.25 -12.79 -17.71
N ALA A 180 5.43 -11.92 -16.70
CA ALA A 180 4.45 -11.77 -15.63
C ALA A 180 3.07 -11.38 -16.17
N ARG A 181 2.04 -12.09 -15.72
CA ARG A 181 0.64 -11.66 -15.92
C ARG A 181 0.34 -10.52 -14.98
N ILE A 182 0.23 -9.31 -15.51
CA ILE A 182 -0.06 -8.11 -14.74
C ILE A 182 -1.53 -7.74 -14.90
N GLN A 183 -2.23 -7.61 -13.78
CA GLN A 183 -3.56 -7.00 -13.67
C GLN A 183 -3.41 -5.69 -12.91
N TRP A 184 -4.15 -4.69 -13.27
CA TRP A 184 -4.06 -3.39 -12.61
C TRP A 184 -5.36 -2.63 -12.66
N GLY A 185 -5.52 -1.72 -11.72
CA GLY A 185 -6.64 -0.79 -11.63
C GLY A 185 -6.26 0.44 -10.83
N SER A 186 -7.12 1.45 -10.83
CA SER A 186 -6.94 2.60 -9.97
C SER A 186 -8.25 3.09 -9.38
N VAL A 187 -8.17 3.78 -8.25
CA VAL A 187 -9.31 4.36 -7.55
C VAL A 187 -9.02 5.80 -7.15
N ILE A 188 -10.06 6.52 -6.75
CA ILE A 188 -9.95 7.88 -6.25
C ILE A 188 -9.65 8.84 -7.39
N PHE A 189 -10.67 9.07 -8.23
CA PHE A 189 -10.54 9.89 -9.44
C PHE A 189 -10.82 11.38 -9.18
N LEU A 190 -11.64 11.71 -8.17
CA LEU A 190 -12.14 13.05 -7.95
C LEU A 190 -11.42 13.79 -6.79
N PRO A 191 -11.32 15.13 -6.86
CA PRO A 191 -10.69 15.92 -5.81
C PRO A 191 -11.38 15.79 -4.46
N ALA A 192 -10.61 15.81 -3.39
CA ALA A 192 -11.08 15.63 -2.01
C ALA A 192 -12.21 16.58 -1.56
N GLY A 193 -12.24 17.81 -2.06
CA GLY A 193 -13.27 18.79 -1.73
C GLY A 193 -14.68 18.46 -2.27
N TRP A 194 -14.79 17.44 -3.11
CA TRP A 194 -16.03 17.04 -3.79
C TRP A 194 -16.70 15.82 -3.18
N TYR A 195 -16.15 15.27 -2.08
CA TYR A 195 -16.62 13.99 -1.51
C TYR A 195 -18.11 13.95 -1.16
N GLY A 196 -18.68 15.03 -0.64
CA GLY A 196 -20.10 15.03 -0.28
C GLY A 196 -21.05 14.87 -1.47
N PHE A 197 -20.62 15.29 -2.65
CA PHE A 197 -21.42 15.28 -3.88
C PHE A 197 -21.00 14.18 -4.86
N ALA A 198 -19.76 13.77 -4.83
CA ALA A 198 -19.13 12.98 -5.89
C ALA A 198 -19.02 11.48 -5.60
N VAL A 199 -19.40 11.02 -4.41
CA VAL A 199 -19.29 9.59 -4.02
C VAL A 199 -20.03 8.70 -5.02
N GLY A 200 -21.27 9.02 -5.37
CA GLY A 200 -22.06 8.23 -6.32
C GLY A 200 -21.50 8.28 -7.75
N LEU A 201 -20.93 9.43 -8.15
CA LEU A 201 -20.31 9.56 -9.48
C LEU A 201 -19.01 8.74 -9.57
N GLU A 202 -18.20 8.75 -8.53
CA GLU A 202 -16.93 7.99 -8.51
C GLU A 202 -17.16 6.48 -8.54
N GLU A 203 -18.28 5.99 -8.02
CA GLU A 203 -18.64 4.57 -8.08
C GLU A 203 -19.01 4.09 -9.49
N THR A 204 -19.38 5.01 -10.39
CA THR A 204 -19.67 4.68 -11.79
C THR A 204 -18.43 4.64 -12.70
N ILE A 205 -17.29 5.13 -12.22
CA ILE A 205 -16.06 5.18 -13.02
C ILE A 205 -15.42 3.79 -13.05
N PRO A 206 -15.08 3.25 -14.24
CA PRO A 206 -14.38 1.97 -14.35
C PRO A 206 -13.04 2.01 -13.61
N VAL A 207 -12.83 1.03 -12.73
CA VAL A 207 -11.62 0.91 -11.90
C VAL A 207 -10.48 0.24 -12.67
N MET A 208 -10.80 -0.86 -13.37
CA MET A 208 -9.79 -1.67 -14.07
C MET A 208 -9.26 -0.97 -15.32
N LYS A 209 -7.92 -1.02 -15.48
CA LYS A 209 -7.17 -0.40 -16.60
C LYS A 209 -7.41 1.11 -16.76
N ASN A 210 -7.79 1.79 -15.69
CA ASN A 210 -7.98 3.22 -15.68
C ASN A 210 -6.75 3.91 -15.05
N PRO A 211 -5.97 4.72 -15.80
CA PRO A 211 -4.71 5.29 -15.32
C PRO A 211 -4.88 6.59 -14.51
N PHE A 212 -6.10 7.09 -14.30
CA PHE A 212 -6.34 8.43 -13.76
C PHE A 212 -6.64 8.47 -12.26
N GLY A 213 -6.86 7.33 -11.61
CA GLY A 213 -7.09 7.28 -10.16
C GLY A 213 -5.84 7.67 -9.37
N ALA A 214 -6.04 8.20 -8.18
CA ALA A 214 -4.95 8.66 -7.31
C ALA A 214 -4.15 7.51 -6.68
N PHE A 215 -4.79 6.37 -6.45
CA PHE A 215 -4.14 5.14 -6.00
C PHE A 215 -4.21 4.12 -7.12
N LEU A 216 -3.07 3.53 -7.44
CA LEU A 216 -2.87 2.52 -8.48
C LEU A 216 -2.44 1.21 -7.81
N GLY A 217 -3.11 0.12 -8.13
CA GLY A 217 -2.76 -1.23 -7.68
C GLY A 217 -2.59 -2.19 -8.84
#